data_4927e874dc7a0874a03c5ef9be45d9cc
#
_entry.id   4927e874dc7a0874a03c5ef9be45d9cc
#
_cell.length_a   1.000
_cell.length_b   1.000
_cell.length_c   1.000
_cell.angle_alpha   90.00
_cell.angle_beta   90.00
_cell.angle_gamma   90.00
#
_symmetry.space_group_name_H-M   'P 1'
#
loop_
_entity.id
_entity.type
_entity.pdbx_description
1 polymer ?
#
loop_
_entity_poly.entity_id
_entity_poly.type
_entity_poly.pdbx_seq_one_letter_code
_entity_poly.pdbx_strand_id
1 'polypeptide(L)'
;QAFQNAVGCIDLATRRAEWTVPSSGVNGLAGDVAALYSIDATGKISAMKTDSGASIWTQRDLLLRGLTAPLLLGQTIAIGDFAGYVHWLSRTDGQIMTRMSTDGSPIVGAPLLVNGTAVAVTKQGTVYAWRPQ
;
A
#
# COMPACT_ATOMS: atom_id res chain seq x y z
N GLN A 1 27.61 -3.05 10.50
CA GLN A 1 27.25 -2.54 9.19
C GLN A 1 25.75 -2.33 9.10
N ALA A 2 25.34 -1.10 8.84
CA ALA A 2 23.92 -0.77 8.72
C ALA A 2 23.48 -1.01 7.27
N PHE A 3 22.38 -1.72 7.10
CA PHE A 3 21.71 -1.79 5.81
C PHE A 3 20.77 -0.61 5.67
N GLN A 4 20.93 0.13 4.60
CA GLN A 4 19.98 1.19 4.25
C GLN A 4 18.94 0.60 3.33
N ASN A 5 17.71 0.57 3.80
CA ASN A 5 16.58 0.20 2.98
C ASN A 5 16.18 1.39 2.12
N ALA A 6 15.79 1.12 0.90
CA ALA A 6 15.39 2.16 -0.04
C ALA A 6 14.33 1.64 -0.99
N VAL A 7 13.52 2.58 -1.50
CA VAL A 7 12.63 2.35 -2.62
C VAL A 7 13.27 2.96 -3.84
N GLY A 8 13.33 2.22 -4.94
CA GLY A 8 13.97 2.70 -6.15
C GLY A 8 13.20 2.34 -7.41
N CYS A 9 13.47 3.07 -8.46
CA CYS A 9 12.94 2.84 -9.79
C CYS A 9 14.09 2.55 -10.75
N ILE A 10 13.95 1.49 -11.54
CA ILE A 10 14.98 1.06 -12.48
C ILE A 10 14.39 1.10 -13.88
N ASP A 11 15.11 1.74 -14.81
CA ASP A 11 14.75 1.71 -16.22
C ASP A 11 15.17 0.35 -16.79
N LEU A 12 14.20 -0.42 -17.25
CA LEU A 12 14.44 -1.77 -17.75
C LEU A 12 15.19 -1.79 -19.07
N ALA A 13 15.09 -0.74 -19.87
CA ALA A 13 15.79 -0.65 -21.14
C ALA A 13 17.29 -0.40 -20.93
N THR A 14 17.66 0.51 -20.04
CA THR A 14 19.05 0.85 -19.77
C THR A 14 19.64 0.10 -18.58
N ARG A 15 18.79 -0.51 -17.75
CA ARG A 15 19.15 -1.19 -16.49
C ARG A 15 19.83 -0.26 -15.49
N ARG A 16 19.52 1.03 -15.55
CA ARG A 16 20.06 2.03 -14.64
C ARG A 16 19.00 2.42 -13.62
N ALA A 17 19.46 2.72 -12.42
CA ALA A 17 18.60 3.29 -11.40
C ALA A 17 18.24 4.72 -11.81
N GLU A 18 16.94 4.98 -11.91
CA GLU A 18 16.43 6.33 -12.20
C GLU A 18 16.49 7.20 -10.95
N TRP A 19 16.11 6.63 -9.82
CA TRP A 19 16.14 7.30 -8.53
C TRP A 19 16.02 6.27 -7.42
N THR A 20 16.44 6.67 -6.22
CA THR A 20 16.22 5.91 -4.98
C THR A 20 15.84 6.85 -3.86
N VAL A 21 14.99 6.37 -2.93
CA VAL A 21 14.55 7.12 -1.76
C VAL A 21 14.73 6.22 -0.53
N PRO A 22 15.35 6.73 0.55
CA PRO A 22 15.51 5.94 1.78
C PRO A 22 14.16 5.52 2.35
N SER A 23 14.11 4.33 2.93
CA SER A 23 12.91 3.79 3.55
C SER A 23 13.30 2.97 4.78
N SER A 24 12.38 2.86 5.74
CA SER A 24 12.58 2.06 6.96
C SER A 24 12.19 0.60 6.75
N GLY A 25 12.51 0.06 5.59
CA GLY A 25 12.04 -1.25 5.15
C GLY A 25 10.76 -1.08 4.34
N VAL A 26 10.46 -2.07 3.53
CA VAL A 26 9.27 -2.00 2.67
C VAL A 26 8.46 -3.26 2.88
N ASN A 27 7.23 -3.09 3.39
CA ASN A 27 6.29 -4.19 3.55
C ASN A 27 5.43 -4.38 2.31
N GLY A 28 5.27 -3.36 1.49
CA GLY A 28 4.48 -3.49 0.28
C GLY A 28 4.64 -2.32 -0.67
N LEU A 29 4.46 -2.62 -1.95
CA LEU A 29 4.53 -1.65 -3.03
C LEU A 29 3.36 -1.86 -3.97
N ALA A 30 2.84 -0.76 -4.51
CA ALA A 30 1.93 -0.77 -5.64
C ALA A 30 2.12 0.52 -6.41
N GLY A 31 1.84 0.51 -7.70
CA GLY A 31 2.07 1.71 -8.47
C GLY A 31 1.46 1.65 -9.85
N ASP A 32 1.45 2.81 -10.49
CA ASP A 32 1.08 2.95 -11.90
C ASP A 32 2.11 3.85 -12.60
N VAL A 33 1.76 4.34 -13.79
CA VAL A 33 2.67 5.16 -14.59
C VAL A 33 3.05 6.46 -13.88
N ALA A 34 2.14 7.02 -13.09
CA ALA A 34 2.30 8.36 -12.49
C ALA A 34 2.85 8.31 -11.07
N ALA A 35 2.48 7.30 -10.28
CA ALA A 35 2.77 7.28 -8.85
C ALA A 35 3.10 5.89 -8.35
N LEU A 36 3.97 5.84 -7.36
CA LEU A 36 4.34 4.63 -6.62
C LEU A 36 3.93 4.83 -5.17
N TYR A 37 3.30 3.83 -4.60
CA TYR A 37 2.86 3.83 -3.21
C TYR A 37 3.63 2.77 -2.45
N SER A 38 4.22 3.15 -1.33
CA SER A 38 5.00 2.22 -0.50
C SER A 38 4.50 2.25 0.93
N ILE A 39 4.59 1.09 1.58
CA ILE A 39 4.30 0.96 3.00
C ILE A 39 5.58 0.44 3.64
N ASP A 40 6.13 1.18 4.60
CA ASP A 40 7.35 0.74 5.27
C ASP A 40 7.04 -0.14 6.47
N ALA A 41 8.10 -0.63 7.11
CA ALA A 41 7.97 -1.56 8.24
C ALA A 41 7.27 -0.95 9.44
N THR A 42 7.24 0.38 9.56
CA THR A 42 6.55 1.06 10.67
C THR A 42 5.07 1.31 10.39
N GLY A 43 4.64 1.17 9.15
CA GLY A 43 3.27 1.49 8.73
C GLY A 43 3.12 2.86 8.13
N LYS A 44 4.23 3.55 7.84
CA LYS A 44 4.17 4.81 7.10
C LYS A 44 3.88 4.51 5.64
N ILE A 45 2.88 5.19 5.10
CA ILE A 45 2.46 5.06 3.70
C ILE A 45 2.93 6.30 2.95
N SER A 46 3.63 6.10 1.86
CA SER A 46 4.20 7.20 1.07
C SER A 46 3.78 7.06 -0.37
N ALA A 47 3.39 8.18 -0.98
CA ALA A 47 3.19 8.27 -2.41
C ALA A 47 4.31 9.10 -3.02
N MET A 48 4.87 8.60 -4.10
CA MET A 48 6.01 9.21 -4.78
C MET A 48 5.74 9.28 -6.27
N LYS A 49 6.30 10.28 -6.93
CA LYS A 49 6.26 10.33 -8.38
C LYS A 49 7.14 9.23 -8.96
N THR A 50 6.61 8.48 -9.92
CA THR A 50 7.35 7.38 -10.54
C THR A 50 8.58 7.86 -11.29
N ASP A 51 8.52 9.07 -11.85
CA ASP A 51 9.62 9.60 -12.66
C ASP A 51 10.81 10.14 -11.85
N SER A 52 10.61 10.54 -10.61
CA SER A 52 11.64 11.23 -9.83
C SER A 52 11.80 10.74 -8.40
N GLY A 53 10.84 9.99 -7.87
CA GLY A 53 10.82 9.64 -6.45
C GLY A 53 10.41 10.78 -5.54
N ALA A 54 10.01 11.93 -6.09
CA ALA A 54 9.58 13.06 -5.28
C ALA A 54 8.31 12.71 -4.51
N SER A 55 8.25 13.14 -3.24
CA SER A 55 7.11 12.85 -2.38
C SER A 55 5.88 13.60 -2.88
N ILE A 56 4.75 12.88 -2.95
CA ILE A 56 3.43 13.47 -3.22
C ILE A 56 2.71 13.70 -1.91
N TRP A 57 2.63 12.67 -1.08
CA TRP A 57 2.06 12.74 0.26
C TRP A 57 2.59 11.61 1.13
N THR A 58 2.41 11.77 2.43
CA THR A 58 2.77 10.77 3.44
C THR A 58 1.61 10.64 4.42
N GLN A 59 1.25 9.39 4.78
CA GLN A 59 0.19 9.10 5.74
C GLN A 59 0.78 8.31 6.89
N ARG A 60 0.60 8.80 8.12
CA ARG A 60 1.13 8.18 9.33
C ARG A 60 0.08 7.74 10.34
N ASP A 61 -1.20 7.86 10.01
CA ASP A 61 -2.26 7.54 10.96
C ASP A 61 -2.45 6.04 11.17
N LEU A 62 -1.79 5.22 10.36
CA LEU A 62 -1.88 3.76 10.44
C LEU A 62 -0.57 3.11 10.92
N LEU A 63 0.28 3.87 11.63
CA LEU A 63 1.52 3.32 12.18
C LEU A 63 1.23 2.16 13.14
N LEU A 64 2.09 1.16 13.12
CA LEU A 64 2.09 0.01 14.03
C LEU A 64 0.84 -0.86 13.94
N ARG A 65 0.13 -0.82 12.81
CA ARG A 65 -1.08 -1.63 12.62
C ARG A 65 -0.82 -2.92 11.83
N GLY A 66 0.42 -3.22 11.46
CA GLY A 66 0.73 -4.43 10.72
C GLY A 66 0.08 -4.46 9.35
N LEU A 67 0.36 -3.44 8.53
CA LEU A 67 -0.31 -3.25 7.26
C LEU A 67 0.11 -4.29 6.22
N THR A 68 -0.83 -4.67 5.36
CA THR A 68 -0.55 -5.48 4.17
C THR A 68 -0.02 -4.58 3.05
N ALA A 69 0.42 -5.18 1.94
CA ALA A 69 0.70 -4.41 0.74
C ALA A 69 -0.58 -3.76 0.21
N PRO A 70 -0.48 -2.60 -0.45
CA PRO A 70 -1.65 -1.87 -0.91
C PRO A 70 -2.22 -2.47 -2.20
N LEU A 71 -3.53 -2.32 -2.38
CA LEU A 71 -4.22 -2.60 -3.64
C LEU A 71 -4.71 -1.28 -4.22
N LEU A 72 -4.35 -0.99 -5.47
CA LEU A 72 -4.87 0.18 -6.17
C LEU A 72 -6.20 -0.17 -6.81
N LEU A 73 -7.22 0.64 -6.52
CA LEU A 73 -8.57 0.43 -7.03
C LEU A 73 -9.17 1.79 -7.40
N GLY A 74 -9.13 2.13 -8.70
CA GLY A 74 -9.57 3.45 -9.16
C GLY A 74 -8.78 4.57 -8.50
N GLN A 75 -9.48 5.49 -7.84
CA GLN A 75 -8.85 6.61 -7.14
C GLN A 75 -8.58 6.30 -5.66
N THR A 76 -8.68 5.03 -5.27
CA THR A 76 -8.50 4.63 -3.89
C THR A 76 -7.40 3.59 -3.75
N ILE A 77 -6.91 3.44 -2.52
CA ILE A 77 -5.95 2.42 -2.12
C ILE A 77 -6.58 1.64 -0.98
N ALA A 78 -6.61 0.32 -1.10
CA ALA A 78 -7.12 -0.56 -0.06
C ALA A 78 -5.93 -1.22 0.65
N ILE A 79 -5.93 -1.17 1.99
CA ILE A 79 -4.84 -1.71 2.81
C ILE A 79 -5.46 -2.45 3.99
N GLY A 80 -5.11 -3.74 4.15
CA GLY A 80 -5.53 -4.51 5.31
C GLY A 80 -4.61 -4.32 6.50
N ASP A 81 -5.10 -4.60 7.71
CA ASP A 81 -4.28 -4.52 8.90
C ASP A 81 -4.38 -5.78 9.77
N PHE A 82 -3.60 -5.79 10.85
CA PHE A 82 -3.52 -6.93 11.76
C PHE A 82 -4.78 -7.09 12.61
N ALA A 83 -5.57 -6.03 12.77
CA ALA A 83 -6.82 -6.07 13.55
C ALA A 83 -8.04 -6.46 12.70
N GLY A 84 -7.83 -6.76 11.43
CA GLY A 84 -8.91 -7.19 10.54
C GLY A 84 -9.66 -6.06 9.88
N TYR A 85 -9.11 -4.86 9.86
CA TYR A 85 -9.70 -3.74 9.13
C TYR A 85 -9.10 -3.64 7.73
N VAL A 86 -9.91 -3.21 6.77
CA VAL A 86 -9.45 -2.77 5.47
C VAL A 86 -9.67 -1.26 5.39
N HIS A 87 -8.59 -0.52 5.23
CA HIS A 87 -8.61 0.94 5.15
C HIS A 87 -8.63 1.38 3.70
N TRP A 88 -9.45 2.35 3.39
CA TRP A 88 -9.59 2.92 2.06
C TRP A 88 -9.08 4.35 2.08
N LEU A 89 -8.02 4.61 1.32
CA LEU A 89 -7.36 5.91 1.26
C LEU A 89 -7.55 6.52 -0.11
N SER A 90 -7.59 7.87 -0.14
CA SER A 90 -7.55 8.59 -1.40
C SER A 90 -6.14 8.55 -1.98
N ARG A 91 -6.03 8.26 -3.27
CA ARG A 91 -4.72 8.30 -3.96
C ARG A 91 -4.18 9.71 -4.09
N THR A 92 -5.06 10.71 -4.10
CA THR A 92 -4.68 12.11 -4.35
C THR A 92 -3.92 12.72 -3.19
N ASP A 93 -4.38 12.50 -1.96
CA ASP A 93 -3.81 13.14 -0.77
C ASP A 93 -3.49 12.17 0.37
N GLY A 94 -3.81 10.89 0.21
CA GLY A 94 -3.52 9.88 1.23
C GLY A 94 -4.47 9.89 2.41
N GLN A 95 -5.54 10.67 2.38
CA GLN A 95 -6.48 10.72 3.50
C GLN A 95 -7.29 9.44 3.58
N ILE A 96 -7.52 8.98 4.82
CA ILE A 96 -8.35 7.82 5.08
C ILE A 96 -9.80 8.21 4.83
N MET A 97 -10.43 7.56 3.86
CA MET A 97 -11.82 7.83 3.50
C MET A 97 -12.79 7.02 4.36
N THR A 98 -12.47 5.77 4.55
CA THR A 98 -13.29 4.86 5.38
C THR A 98 -12.48 3.63 5.73
N ARG A 99 -13.00 2.85 6.67
CA ARG A 99 -12.46 1.52 6.96
C ARG A 99 -13.61 0.55 7.12
N MET A 100 -13.37 -0.70 6.78
CA MET A 100 -14.35 -1.76 6.91
C MET A 100 -13.82 -2.83 7.84
N SER A 101 -14.66 -3.25 8.77
CA SER A 101 -14.31 -4.32 9.71
C SER A 101 -14.58 -5.68 9.08
N THR A 102 -13.80 -6.67 9.54
CA THR A 102 -14.02 -8.06 9.18
C THR A 102 -14.30 -8.86 10.47
N ASP A 103 -13.82 -10.09 10.54
CA ASP A 103 -14.03 -10.92 11.72
C ASP A 103 -13.08 -10.61 12.89
N GLY A 104 -12.20 -9.60 12.72
CA GLY A 104 -11.25 -9.20 13.77
C GLY A 104 -9.92 -9.93 13.71
N SER A 105 -9.78 -10.95 12.88
CA SER A 105 -8.49 -11.59 12.69
C SER A 105 -7.68 -10.87 11.62
N PRO A 106 -6.34 -11.02 11.59
CA PRO A 106 -5.51 -10.29 10.63
C PRO A 106 -5.91 -10.54 9.19
N ILE A 107 -5.82 -9.50 8.37
CA ILE A 107 -5.92 -9.64 6.92
C ILE A 107 -4.65 -10.32 6.42
N VAL A 108 -4.80 -11.38 5.64
CA VAL A 108 -3.69 -12.19 5.14
C VAL A 108 -3.33 -11.77 3.72
N GLY A 109 -2.13 -11.21 3.57
CA GLY A 109 -1.66 -10.75 2.27
C GLY A 109 -2.38 -9.50 1.78
N ALA A 110 -1.96 -9.00 0.63
CA ALA A 110 -2.57 -7.84 0.03
C ALA A 110 -3.99 -8.15 -0.42
N PRO A 111 -4.94 -7.20 -0.30
CA PRO A 111 -6.22 -7.37 -0.97
C PRO A 111 -6.04 -7.57 -2.48
N LEU A 112 -6.94 -8.31 -3.09
CA LEU A 112 -6.88 -8.64 -4.50
C LEU A 112 -8.02 -7.96 -5.26
N LEU A 113 -7.74 -7.66 -6.52
CA LEU A 113 -8.76 -7.12 -7.42
C LEU A 113 -9.26 -8.24 -8.33
N VAL A 114 -10.56 -8.54 -8.25
CA VAL A 114 -11.20 -9.57 -9.06
C VAL A 114 -12.43 -8.96 -9.73
N ASN A 115 -12.37 -8.75 -11.03
CA ASN A 115 -13.46 -8.16 -11.82
C ASN A 115 -14.04 -6.89 -11.21
N GLY A 116 -13.16 -5.95 -10.81
CA GLY A 116 -13.58 -4.68 -10.22
C GLY A 116 -14.02 -4.77 -8.77
N THR A 117 -13.88 -5.93 -8.14
CA THR A 117 -14.22 -6.16 -6.74
C THR A 117 -12.94 -6.37 -5.94
N ALA A 118 -12.80 -5.65 -4.84
CA ALA A 118 -11.69 -5.87 -3.91
C ALA A 118 -12.03 -7.05 -3.00
N VAL A 119 -11.09 -7.97 -2.85
CA VAL A 119 -11.27 -9.19 -2.06
C VAL A 119 -10.15 -9.27 -1.03
N ALA A 120 -10.51 -9.50 0.22
CA ALA A 120 -9.54 -9.73 1.29
C ALA A 120 -9.87 -11.02 2.02
N VAL A 121 -8.84 -11.67 2.54
CA VAL A 121 -8.97 -12.91 3.29
C VAL A 121 -8.40 -12.71 4.68
N THR A 122 -9.10 -13.16 5.69
CA THR A 122 -8.63 -13.11 7.08
C THR A 122 -7.91 -14.38 7.46
N LYS A 123 -7.14 -14.30 8.53
CA LYS A 123 -6.42 -15.47 9.07
C LYS A 123 -7.37 -16.61 9.47
N GLN A 124 -8.60 -16.27 9.87
CA GLN A 124 -9.61 -17.28 10.20
C GLN A 124 -10.22 -17.93 8.95
N GLY A 125 -9.85 -17.46 7.75
CA GLY A 125 -10.30 -18.05 6.50
C GLY A 125 -11.56 -17.44 5.91
N THR A 126 -12.06 -16.33 6.47
CA THR A 126 -13.22 -15.65 5.92
C THR A 126 -12.80 -14.77 4.75
N VAL A 127 -13.58 -14.82 3.68
CA VAL A 127 -13.37 -14.01 2.49
C VAL A 127 -14.37 -12.87 2.46
N TYR A 128 -13.86 -11.66 2.31
CA TYR A 128 -14.68 -10.44 2.22
C TYR A 128 -14.49 -9.81 0.87
N ALA A 129 -15.56 -9.31 0.28
CA ALA A 129 -15.51 -8.68 -1.02
C ALA A 129 -16.26 -7.35 -0.97
N TRP A 130 -15.64 -6.32 -1.54
CA TRP A 130 -16.22 -4.99 -1.63
C TRP A 130 -16.15 -4.50 -3.07
N ARG A 131 -17.21 -3.84 -3.48
CA ARG A 131 -17.27 -3.22 -4.80
C ARG A 131 -17.38 -1.72 -4.63
N PRO A 132 -16.47 -0.93 -5.20
CA PRO A 132 -16.58 0.52 -5.12
C PRO A 132 -17.79 0.99 -5.90
N GLN A 133 -18.41 2.03 -5.40
CA GLN A 133 -19.54 2.66 -6.06
C GLN A 133 -19.12 3.91 -6.80
#